data_3ecec22bf4245d9b181f44f71dce77e9
#
_entry.id   3ecec22bf4245d9b181f44f71dce77e9
#
_cell.length_a   1.000
_cell.length_b   1.000
_cell.length_c   1.000
_cell.angle_alpha   90.00
_cell.angle_beta   90.00
_cell.angle_gamma   90.00
#
_symmetry.space_group_name_H-M   'P 1'
#
loop_
_entity.id
_entity.type
_entity.pdbx_description
1 polymer ?
#
loop_
_entity_poly.entity_id
_entity_poly.type
_entity_poly.pdbx_seq_one_letter_code
_entity_poly.pdbx_strand_id
1 'polypeptide(L)'
;TMRRWLGAFVALFGVVVLQYKHIVLAPISLEHVQQDLTGKVVIVTGASSGIGYETALRLATWNATVILAVRNMDKGARAQGVIQQELREKGDRCVGRVEVSHLDLASLQSVRRFANSFEKENRPLHALVLNAGGITNGLHVTEDKLEYNFQANFLGHFLLTNLLLKVLKRSTPSRVVSVSSMMHLLGRLDTDAYGEGGTDALSMRDGLVRYSDTKLMNVVFATELSARLKGTGVVSVSVHPGYVISNLDQHLPPAIKSMATLFRNMVARSTKEGAMTSIIATTHPDWETMNGRYLADDCVMELCEGAARGGWKMWQRRHSAADDDSQRQWLWNTAARLTNLTIHCMAAAQAVWD
;
A
#
# COMPACT_ATOMS: atom_id res chain seq x y z
N THR A 1 -21.80 28.54 35.41
CA THR A 1 -22.13 28.59 33.92
C THR A 1 -21.04 27.93 33.08
N MET A 2 -19.76 28.22 33.28
CA MET A 2 -18.63 27.66 32.52
C MET A 2 -18.50 26.13 32.67
N ARG A 3 -18.67 25.56 33.88
CA ARG A 3 -18.67 24.10 34.09
C ARG A 3 -19.79 23.34 33.36
N ARG A 4 -20.97 23.96 33.19
CA ARG A 4 -22.08 23.38 32.45
C ARG A 4 -21.80 23.35 30.93
N TRP A 5 -21.17 24.39 30.39
CA TRP A 5 -20.77 24.45 28.99
C TRP A 5 -19.63 23.47 28.66
N LEU A 6 -18.68 23.33 29.59
CA LEU A 6 -17.60 22.34 29.45
C LEU A 6 -18.16 20.89 29.44
N GLY A 7 -19.11 20.60 30.35
CA GLY A 7 -19.78 19.29 30.36
C GLY A 7 -20.60 19.00 29.12
N ALA A 8 -21.31 20.00 28.58
CA ALA A 8 -22.05 19.87 27.33
C ALA A 8 -21.11 19.67 26.10
N PHE A 9 -19.98 20.39 26.08
CA PHE A 9 -18.98 20.24 25.03
C PHE A 9 -18.33 18.84 25.05
N VAL A 10 -17.96 18.33 26.24
CA VAL A 10 -17.41 16.99 26.40
C VAL A 10 -18.43 15.92 26.01
N ALA A 11 -19.71 16.09 26.38
CA ALA A 11 -20.76 15.17 25.99
C ALA A 11 -21.02 15.18 24.49
N LEU A 12 -21.09 16.36 23.85
CA LEU A 12 -21.26 16.51 22.42
C LEU A 12 -20.06 15.92 21.65
N PHE A 13 -18.84 16.21 22.12
CA PHE A 13 -17.61 15.62 21.56
C PHE A 13 -17.61 14.10 21.67
N GLY A 14 -18.01 13.54 22.83
CA GLY A 14 -18.18 12.10 23.03
C GLY A 14 -19.20 11.48 22.07
N VAL A 15 -20.33 12.13 21.86
CA VAL A 15 -21.35 11.67 20.89
C VAL A 15 -20.81 11.72 19.46
N VAL A 16 -20.12 12.79 19.07
CA VAL A 16 -19.49 12.90 17.74
C VAL A 16 -18.45 11.81 17.51
N VAL A 17 -17.62 11.52 18.54
CA VAL A 17 -16.62 10.44 18.45
C VAL A 17 -17.27 9.07 18.40
N LEU A 18 -18.35 8.83 19.16
CA LEU A 18 -19.11 7.59 19.11
C LEU A 18 -19.79 7.40 17.75
N GLN A 19 -20.38 8.45 17.20
CA GLN A 19 -20.96 8.41 15.84
C GLN A 19 -19.88 8.21 14.78
N TYR A 20 -18.71 8.85 14.92
CA TYR A 20 -17.58 8.61 14.04
C TYR A 20 -17.15 7.13 14.07
N LYS A 21 -17.03 6.53 15.27
CA LYS A 21 -16.75 5.10 15.40
C LYS A 21 -17.81 4.22 14.75
N HIS A 22 -19.08 4.52 14.91
CA HIS A 22 -20.17 3.73 14.33
C HIS A 22 -20.31 3.89 12.82
N ILE A 23 -20.03 5.07 12.28
CA ILE A 23 -20.24 5.38 10.87
C ILE A 23 -18.97 5.15 10.05
N VAL A 24 -17.83 5.62 10.56
CA VAL A 24 -16.54 5.61 9.82
C VAL A 24 -15.70 4.38 10.16
N LEU A 25 -15.81 3.84 11.38
CA LEU A 25 -15.08 2.66 11.82
C LEU A 25 -15.98 1.40 11.91
N ALA A 26 -17.14 1.40 11.24
CA ALA A 26 -17.96 0.19 11.16
C ALA A 26 -17.08 -0.99 10.69
N PRO A 27 -17.16 -2.15 11.35
CA PRO A 27 -16.36 -3.30 10.98
C PRO A 27 -16.71 -3.71 9.54
N ILE A 28 -15.72 -3.76 8.67
CA ILE A 28 -15.88 -4.27 7.32
C ILE A 28 -15.95 -5.78 7.42
N SER A 29 -17.10 -6.37 7.05
CA SER A 29 -17.21 -7.83 6.94
C SER A 29 -16.43 -8.31 5.72
N LEU A 30 -15.61 -9.34 5.90
CA LEU A 30 -14.91 -10.02 4.81
C LEU A 30 -15.69 -11.23 4.27
N GLU A 31 -16.88 -11.52 4.82
CA GLU A 31 -17.65 -12.70 4.45
C GLU A 31 -18.01 -12.71 2.96
N HIS A 32 -18.36 -11.54 2.40
CA HIS A 32 -18.71 -11.40 0.99
C HIS A 32 -17.51 -11.43 0.02
N VAL A 33 -16.29 -11.29 0.53
CA VAL A 33 -15.06 -11.28 -0.30
C VAL A 33 -14.14 -12.45 0.03
N GLN A 34 -14.50 -13.27 1.01
CA GLN A 34 -13.74 -14.47 1.33
C GLN A 34 -13.82 -15.44 0.16
N GLN A 35 -12.67 -15.84 -0.35
CA GLN A 35 -12.52 -16.76 -1.46
C GLN A 35 -11.50 -17.84 -1.11
N ASP A 36 -11.64 -19.00 -1.70
CA ASP A 36 -10.57 -19.98 -1.71
C ASP A 36 -9.48 -19.54 -2.69
N LEU A 37 -8.31 -19.23 -2.15
CA LEU A 37 -7.14 -18.80 -2.92
C LEU A 37 -6.15 -19.94 -3.18
N THR A 38 -6.61 -21.19 -3.15
CA THR A 38 -5.80 -22.36 -3.47
C THR A 38 -5.15 -22.19 -4.86
N GLY A 39 -3.82 -22.39 -4.91
CA GLY A 39 -3.02 -22.19 -6.13
C GLY A 39 -2.68 -20.73 -6.46
N LYS A 40 -3.20 -19.75 -5.72
CA LYS A 40 -2.84 -18.35 -5.91
C LYS A 40 -1.56 -18.01 -5.17
N VAL A 41 -0.66 -17.29 -5.85
CA VAL A 41 0.62 -16.80 -5.30
C VAL A 41 0.53 -15.29 -5.17
N VAL A 42 0.87 -14.78 -3.98
CA VAL A 42 0.82 -13.35 -3.66
C VAL A 42 2.14 -12.91 -3.04
N ILE A 43 2.70 -11.80 -3.48
CA ILE A 43 3.82 -11.12 -2.83
C ILE A 43 3.28 -9.94 -2.03
N VAL A 44 3.67 -9.83 -0.75
CA VAL A 44 3.35 -8.69 0.11
C VAL A 44 4.65 -8.06 0.60
N THR A 45 4.91 -6.81 0.22
CA THR A 45 6.09 -6.08 0.68
C THR A 45 5.88 -5.53 2.09
N GLY A 46 6.93 -5.58 2.94
CA GLY A 46 6.84 -5.12 4.32
C GLY A 46 5.94 -5.97 5.21
N ALA A 47 5.82 -7.27 4.91
CA ALA A 47 4.89 -8.18 5.57
C ALA A 47 5.37 -8.74 6.92
N SER A 48 6.44 -8.20 7.51
CA SER A 48 6.91 -8.65 8.84
C SER A 48 6.16 -8.05 10.02
N SER A 49 5.28 -7.06 9.80
CA SER A 49 4.51 -6.38 10.85
C SER A 49 3.37 -5.54 10.27
N GLY A 50 2.46 -5.09 11.13
CA GLY A 50 1.43 -4.11 10.79
C GLY A 50 0.46 -4.59 9.72
N ILE A 51 0.05 -3.69 8.84
CA ILE A 51 -0.93 -3.93 7.77
C ILE A 51 -0.47 -5.05 6.82
N GLY A 52 0.82 -5.05 6.45
CA GLY A 52 1.37 -6.07 5.56
C GLY A 52 1.32 -7.47 6.16
N TYR A 53 1.61 -7.60 7.48
CA TYR A 53 1.48 -8.85 8.21
C TYR A 53 0.04 -9.35 8.24
N GLU A 54 -0.91 -8.49 8.61
CA GLU A 54 -2.34 -8.83 8.67
C GLU A 54 -2.91 -9.22 7.29
N THR A 55 -2.46 -8.51 6.24
CA THR A 55 -2.81 -8.84 4.86
C THR A 55 -2.28 -10.23 4.49
N ALA A 56 -1.01 -10.50 4.77
CA ALA A 56 -0.39 -11.79 4.48
C ALA A 56 -1.05 -12.93 5.25
N LEU A 57 -1.28 -12.75 6.55
CA LEU A 57 -1.98 -13.71 7.40
C LEU A 57 -3.36 -14.06 6.84
N ARG A 58 -4.16 -13.06 6.51
CA ARG A 58 -5.51 -13.27 6.00
C ARG A 58 -5.52 -14.03 4.67
N LEU A 59 -4.68 -13.61 3.72
CA LEU A 59 -4.58 -14.28 2.43
C LEU A 59 -4.11 -15.74 2.56
N ALA A 60 -3.14 -15.99 3.46
CA ALA A 60 -2.69 -17.36 3.76
C ALA A 60 -3.81 -18.20 4.40
N THR A 61 -4.62 -17.63 5.31
CA THR A 61 -5.77 -18.35 5.90
C THR A 61 -6.88 -18.64 4.88
N TRP A 62 -6.86 -18.01 3.72
CA TRP A 62 -7.71 -18.28 2.55
C TRP A 62 -7.00 -19.14 1.49
N ASN A 63 -5.99 -19.90 1.90
CA ASN A 63 -5.27 -20.89 1.11
C ASN A 63 -4.27 -20.34 0.07
N ALA A 64 -3.95 -19.02 0.08
CA ALA A 64 -2.90 -18.50 -0.79
C ALA A 64 -1.50 -18.98 -0.37
N THR A 65 -0.59 -19.06 -1.33
CA THR A 65 0.85 -19.04 -1.06
C THR A 65 1.30 -17.58 -1.00
N VAL A 66 1.72 -17.12 0.18
CA VAL A 66 2.09 -15.72 0.39
C VAL A 66 3.59 -15.59 0.64
N ILE A 67 4.25 -14.74 -0.16
CA ILE A 67 5.65 -14.41 0.01
C ILE A 67 5.76 -13.14 0.83
N LEU A 68 6.32 -13.25 2.02
CA LEU A 68 6.65 -12.15 2.90
C LEU A 68 7.95 -11.50 2.41
N ALA A 69 7.84 -10.48 1.56
CA ALA A 69 8.98 -9.75 1.04
C ALA A 69 9.43 -8.69 2.07
N VAL A 70 10.55 -8.93 2.77
CA VAL A 70 10.96 -8.18 3.95
C VAL A 70 12.43 -7.80 3.92
N ARG A 71 12.77 -6.63 4.47
CA ARG A 71 14.17 -6.19 4.63
C ARG A 71 14.90 -6.95 5.76
N ASN A 72 14.23 -7.15 6.88
CA ASN A 72 14.80 -7.85 8.04
C ASN A 72 14.31 -9.29 8.07
N MET A 73 15.20 -10.23 7.76
CA MET A 73 14.88 -11.65 7.66
C MET A 73 14.48 -12.27 9.00
N ASP A 74 15.08 -11.84 10.13
CA ASP A 74 14.71 -12.36 11.45
C ASP A 74 13.29 -11.97 11.85
N LYS A 75 12.89 -10.71 11.53
CA LYS A 75 11.48 -10.28 11.72
C LYS A 75 10.55 -11.05 10.78
N GLY A 76 10.99 -11.30 9.55
CA GLY A 76 10.26 -12.11 8.58
C GLY A 76 10.05 -13.54 9.05
N ALA A 77 11.11 -14.20 9.53
CA ALA A 77 11.04 -15.55 10.06
C ALA A 77 10.11 -15.67 11.28
N ARG A 78 10.15 -14.69 12.20
CA ARG A 78 9.19 -14.65 13.32
C ARG A 78 7.75 -14.53 12.84
N ALA A 79 7.48 -13.62 11.90
CA ALA A 79 6.15 -13.44 11.32
C ALA A 79 5.68 -14.73 10.64
N GLN A 80 6.54 -15.38 9.87
CA GLN A 80 6.25 -16.67 9.24
C GLN A 80 5.87 -17.73 10.27
N GLY A 81 6.65 -17.85 11.34
CA GLY A 81 6.40 -18.84 12.41
C GLY A 81 5.02 -18.68 13.04
N VAL A 82 4.62 -17.43 13.35
CA VAL A 82 3.30 -17.13 13.92
C VAL A 82 2.18 -17.44 12.92
N ILE A 83 2.32 -17.03 11.66
CA ILE A 83 1.31 -17.34 10.64
C ILE A 83 1.19 -18.86 10.44
N GLN A 84 2.30 -19.58 10.35
CA GLN A 84 2.29 -21.03 10.19
C GLN A 84 1.63 -21.75 11.38
N GLN A 85 1.80 -21.22 12.59
CA GLN A 85 1.10 -21.74 13.75
C GLN A 85 -0.42 -21.55 13.60
N GLU A 86 -0.89 -20.36 13.24
CA GLU A 86 -2.30 -20.06 13.03
C GLU A 86 -2.91 -20.93 11.91
N LEU A 87 -2.16 -21.18 10.83
CA LEU A 87 -2.60 -22.08 9.76
C LEU A 87 -2.78 -23.52 10.26
N ARG A 88 -1.86 -24.03 11.08
CA ARG A 88 -1.97 -25.36 11.69
C ARG A 88 -3.19 -25.48 12.62
N GLU A 89 -3.48 -24.44 13.38
CA GLU A 89 -4.65 -24.40 14.29
C GLU A 89 -5.99 -24.44 13.54
N LYS A 90 -6.01 -24.03 12.27
CA LYS A 90 -7.19 -24.16 11.39
C LYS A 90 -7.40 -25.57 10.82
N GLY A 91 -6.44 -26.48 11.03
CA GLY A 91 -6.50 -27.87 10.63
C GLY A 91 -6.29 -28.12 9.13
N ASP A 92 -6.52 -29.36 8.70
CA ASP A 92 -6.19 -29.88 7.37
C ASP A 92 -6.91 -29.20 6.20
N ARG A 93 -7.95 -28.42 6.46
CA ARG A 93 -8.65 -27.65 5.42
C ARG A 93 -7.88 -26.40 4.97
N CYS A 94 -6.89 -25.97 5.74
CA CYS A 94 -6.08 -24.81 5.40
C CYS A 94 -4.76 -25.26 4.75
N VAL A 95 -4.68 -25.14 3.43
CA VAL A 95 -3.49 -25.49 2.63
C VAL A 95 -2.62 -24.28 2.31
N GLY A 96 -2.93 -23.12 2.88
CA GLY A 96 -2.16 -21.90 2.70
C GLY A 96 -0.71 -22.02 3.14
N ARG A 97 0.17 -21.26 2.51
CA ARG A 97 1.61 -21.30 2.78
C ARG A 97 2.18 -19.89 2.92
N VAL A 98 3.22 -19.77 3.73
CA VAL A 98 3.99 -18.52 3.83
C VAL A 98 5.47 -18.81 3.66
N GLU A 99 6.11 -17.98 2.87
CA GLU A 99 7.54 -18.03 2.56
C GLU A 99 8.16 -16.65 2.85
N VAL A 100 9.38 -16.60 3.33
CA VAL A 100 10.09 -15.33 3.57
C VAL A 100 11.15 -15.13 2.50
N SER A 101 11.19 -13.92 1.93
CA SER A 101 12.21 -13.55 0.95
C SER A 101 12.75 -12.16 1.24
N HIS A 102 14.07 -12.01 1.10
CA HIS A 102 14.73 -10.73 1.35
C HIS A 102 14.44 -9.70 0.27
N LEU A 103 13.92 -8.54 0.66
CA LEU A 103 13.70 -7.40 -0.20
C LEU A 103 13.96 -6.10 0.56
N ASP A 104 15.01 -5.37 0.18
CA ASP A 104 15.21 -3.98 0.60
C ASP A 104 14.85 -3.03 -0.55
N LEU A 105 13.76 -2.29 -0.39
CA LEU A 105 13.29 -1.31 -1.39
C LEU A 105 14.17 -0.05 -1.44
N ALA A 106 15.00 0.18 -0.43
CA ALA A 106 16.00 1.24 -0.43
C ALA A 106 17.32 0.84 -1.13
N SER A 107 17.34 -0.30 -1.84
CA SER A 107 18.44 -0.77 -2.67
C SER A 107 17.89 -1.30 -4.00
N LEU A 108 18.13 -0.59 -5.08
CA LEU A 108 17.71 -1.01 -6.43
C LEU A 108 18.32 -2.35 -6.81
N GLN A 109 19.53 -2.65 -6.33
CA GLN A 109 20.16 -3.94 -6.53
C GLN A 109 19.42 -5.06 -5.79
N SER A 110 18.98 -4.83 -4.55
CA SER A 110 18.15 -5.80 -3.80
C SER A 110 16.84 -6.09 -4.51
N VAL A 111 16.17 -5.06 -5.04
CA VAL A 111 14.93 -5.20 -5.82
C VAL A 111 15.16 -6.08 -7.06
N ARG A 112 16.26 -5.84 -7.80
CA ARG A 112 16.60 -6.65 -8.98
C ARG A 112 16.90 -8.10 -8.61
N ARG A 113 17.66 -8.34 -7.53
CA ARG A 113 17.94 -9.71 -7.06
C ARG A 113 16.67 -10.46 -6.70
N PHE A 114 15.77 -9.82 -5.96
CA PHE A 114 14.48 -10.39 -5.58
C PHE A 114 13.64 -10.78 -6.82
N ALA A 115 13.45 -9.83 -7.75
CA ALA A 115 12.66 -10.06 -8.95
C ALA A 115 13.25 -11.18 -9.83
N ASN A 116 14.56 -11.17 -10.04
CA ASN A 116 15.25 -12.20 -10.82
C ASN A 116 15.17 -13.59 -10.14
N SER A 117 15.25 -13.66 -8.81
CA SER A 117 15.09 -14.93 -8.08
C SER A 117 13.69 -15.47 -8.26
N PHE A 118 12.67 -14.62 -8.09
CA PHE A 118 11.27 -15.01 -8.25
C PHE A 118 10.95 -15.45 -9.70
N GLU A 119 11.47 -14.74 -10.69
CA GLU A 119 11.25 -15.11 -12.12
C GLU A 119 11.87 -16.49 -12.46
N LYS A 120 13.06 -16.79 -11.91
CA LYS A 120 13.73 -18.09 -12.12
C LYS A 120 12.93 -19.27 -11.53
N GLU A 121 12.14 -19.06 -10.49
CA GLU A 121 11.27 -20.09 -9.91
C GLU A 121 10.13 -20.50 -10.84
N ASN A 122 9.89 -19.75 -11.91
CA ASN A 122 8.88 -19.99 -12.94
C ASN A 122 7.46 -20.27 -12.41
N ARG A 123 7.13 -19.77 -11.25
CA ARG A 123 5.79 -19.88 -10.65
C ARG A 123 4.92 -18.66 -10.99
N PRO A 124 3.58 -18.75 -10.88
CA PRO A 124 2.69 -17.64 -11.16
C PRO A 124 2.79 -16.55 -10.10
N LEU A 125 2.32 -15.34 -10.44
CA LEU A 125 2.11 -14.23 -9.52
C LEU A 125 0.73 -13.61 -9.77
N HIS A 126 -0.22 -13.86 -8.87
CA HIS A 126 -1.59 -13.41 -9.04
C HIS A 126 -1.87 -12.06 -8.37
N ALA A 127 -1.08 -11.68 -7.36
CA ALA A 127 -1.15 -10.35 -6.78
C ALA A 127 0.22 -9.89 -6.26
N LEU A 128 0.50 -8.60 -6.47
CA LEU A 128 1.64 -7.89 -5.92
C LEU A 128 1.12 -6.74 -5.05
N VAL A 129 1.25 -6.90 -3.72
CA VAL A 129 0.81 -5.89 -2.74
C VAL A 129 2.01 -5.04 -2.32
N LEU A 130 2.04 -3.81 -2.82
CA LEU A 130 3.07 -2.82 -2.57
C LEU A 130 2.76 -2.08 -1.27
N ASN A 131 2.94 -2.78 -0.13
CA ASN A 131 2.51 -2.29 1.18
C ASN A 131 3.64 -1.59 1.96
N ALA A 132 4.90 -1.99 1.77
CA ALA A 132 6.01 -1.41 2.52
C ALA A 132 6.04 0.12 2.41
N GLY A 133 6.33 0.78 3.51
CA GLY A 133 6.48 2.23 3.54
C GLY A 133 6.55 2.75 4.97
N GLY A 134 7.13 3.92 5.10
CA GLY A 134 7.31 4.56 6.40
C GLY A 134 7.72 6.02 6.26
N ILE A 135 7.89 6.66 7.40
CA ILE A 135 8.42 8.03 7.52
C ILE A 135 9.79 7.94 8.20
N THR A 136 10.77 8.66 7.67
CA THR A 136 12.06 8.86 8.33
C THR A 136 12.16 10.29 8.85
N ASN A 137 12.76 10.45 10.04
CA ASN A 137 13.15 11.76 10.53
C ASN A 137 14.46 12.20 9.88
N GLY A 138 14.54 13.47 9.50
CA GLY A 138 15.69 14.00 8.80
C GLY A 138 15.82 13.49 7.36
N LEU A 139 16.84 13.97 6.68
CA LEU A 139 17.20 13.55 5.33
C LEU A 139 18.13 12.33 5.42
N HIS A 140 17.71 11.22 4.86
CA HIS A 140 18.55 10.04 4.69
C HIS A 140 18.72 9.74 3.21
N VAL A 141 19.95 9.53 2.79
CA VAL A 141 20.31 9.19 1.41
C VAL A 141 20.68 7.72 1.35
N THR A 142 20.16 7.02 0.35
CA THR A 142 20.42 5.59 0.12
C THR A 142 21.77 5.35 -0.56
N GLU A 143 22.17 4.09 -0.71
CA GLU A 143 23.34 3.72 -1.51
C GLU A 143 23.21 4.12 -3.00
N ASP A 144 21.98 4.20 -3.50
CA ASP A 144 21.66 4.65 -4.86
C ASP A 144 21.64 6.19 -4.99
N LYS A 145 22.07 6.92 -3.94
CA LYS A 145 22.12 8.40 -3.85
C LYS A 145 20.76 9.08 -3.98
N LEU A 146 19.71 8.41 -3.57
CA LEU A 146 18.34 8.90 -3.59
C LEU A 146 17.82 9.15 -2.16
N GLU A 147 16.82 10.03 -2.02
CA GLU A 147 16.15 10.21 -0.74
C GLU A 147 15.42 8.94 -0.33
N TYR A 148 15.58 8.56 0.95
CA TYR A 148 15.17 7.24 1.46
C TYR A 148 13.66 7.00 1.33
N ASN A 149 12.80 7.97 1.72
CA ASN A 149 11.34 7.79 1.63
C ASN A 149 10.90 7.67 0.16
N PHE A 150 11.47 8.50 -0.72
CA PHE A 150 11.21 8.44 -2.15
C PHE A 150 11.56 7.06 -2.71
N GLN A 151 12.76 6.58 -2.40
CA GLN A 151 13.19 5.30 -2.93
C GLN A 151 12.43 4.13 -2.31
N ALA A 152 12.31 4.05 -0.98
CA ALA A 152 11.72 2.90 -0.31
C ALA A 152 10.20 2.84 -0.45
N ASN A 153 9.50 4.00 -0.44
CA ASN A 153 8.04 4.02 -0.49
C ASN A 153 7.49 3.98 -1.93
N PHE A 154 8.27 4.44 -2.92
CA PHE A 154 7.80 4.58 -4.29
C PHE A 154 8.73 3.91 -5.32
N LEU A 155 9.97 4.38 -5.49
CA LEU A 155 10.82 4.01 -6.62
C LEU A 155 11.19 2.51 -6.63
N GLY A 156 11.46 1.94 -5.46
CA GLY A 156 11.71 0.49 -5.30
C GLY A 156 10.49 -0.34 -5.69
N HIS A 157 9.29 0.11 -5.35
CA HIS A 157 8.05 -0.53 -5.77
C HIS A 157 7.79 -0.39 -7.27
N PHE A 158 8.07 0.79 -7.84
CA PHE A 158 8.01 1.01 -9.28
C PHE A 158 8.91 0.01 -10.03
N LEU A 159 10.18 -0.10 -9.62
CA LEU A 159 11.13 -1.04 -10.22
C LEU A 159 10.67 -2.49 -10.06
N LEU A 160 10.28 -2.89 -8.85
CA LEU A 160 9.80 -4.25 -8.56
C LEU A 160 8.63 -4.64 -9.46
N THR A 161 7.65 -3.75 -9.59
CA THR A 161 6.46 -3.98 -10.40
C THR A 161 6.85 -4.19 -11.87
N ASN A 162 7.68 -3.31 -12.42
CA ASN A 162 8.09 -3.38 -13.82
C ASN A 162 8.90 -4.66 -14.12
N LEU A 163 9.78 -5.09 -13.22
CA LEU A 163 10.53 -6.33 -13.36
C LEU A 163 9.62 -7.58 -13.31
N LEU A 164 8.51 -7.53 -12.57
CA LEU A 164 7.58 -8.64 -12.43
C LEU A 164 6.39 -8.59 -13.40
N LEU A 165 6.30 -7.56 -14.27
CA LEU A 165 5.16 -7.39 -15.18
C LEU A 165 4.96 -8.60 -16.11
N LYS A 166 6.03 -9.19 -16.62
CA LYS A 166 5.96 -10.38 -17.47
C LYS A 166 5.32 -11.55 -16.72
N VAL A 167 5.66 -11.72 -15.44
CA VAL A 167 5.08 -12.77 -14.60
C VAL A 167 3.61 -12.48 -14.29
N LEU A 168 3.26 -11.23 -13.96
CA LEU A 168 1.88 -10.82 -13.74
C LEU A 168 1.01 -11.06 -14.98
N LYS A 169 1.48 -10.66 -16.16
CA LYS A 169 0.77 -10.85 -17.43
C LYS A 169 0.50 -12.32 -17.77
N ARG A 170 1.46 -13.22 -17.52
CA ARG A 170 1.25 -14.68 -17.75
C ARG A 170 0.36 -15.34 -16.70
N SER A 171 0.11 -14.65 -15.57
CA SER A 171 -0.66 -15.17 -14.43
C SER A 171 -2.05 -14.56 -14.31
N THR A 172 -2.56 -13.98 -15.38
CA THR A 172 -3.88 -13.30 -15.37
C THR A 172 -5.03 -14.26 -15.07
N PRO A 173 -6.08 -13.78 -14.39
CA PRO A 173 -6.24 -12.43 -13.86
C PRO A 173 -5.30 -12.16 -12.68
N SER A 174 -4.59 -11.02 -12.76
CA SER A 174 -3.61 -10.63 -11.74
C SER A 174 -3.73 -9.16 -11.35
N ARG A 175 -3.12 -8.76 -10.24
CA ARG A 175 -3.33 -7.44 -9.63
C ARG A 175 -2.06 -6.83 -9.08
N VAL A 176 -1.97 -5.49 -9.16
CA VAL A 176 -1.00 -4.68 -8.45
C VAL A 176 -1.77 -3.76 -7.49
N VAL A 177 -1.57 -3.92 -6.19
CA VAL A 177 -2.24 -3.15 -5.15
C VAL A 177 -1.22 -2.23 -4.48
N SER A 178 -1.33 -0.93 -4.70
CA SER A 178 -0.40 0.08 -4.16
C SER A 178 -0.97 0.72 -2.91
N VAL A 179 -0.33 0.50 -1.75
CA VAL A 179 -0.80 1.07 -0.48
C VAL A 179 -0.34 2.53 -0.36
N SER A 180 -1.31 3.42 -0.51
CA SER A 180 -1.17 4.86 -0.34
C SER A 180 -1.62 5.30 1.07
N SER A 181 -2.04 6.53 1.23
CA SER A 181 -2.55 7.15 2.46
C SER A 181 -3.41 8.36 2.10
N MET A 182 -4.30 8.79 2.99
CA MET A 182 -4.97 10.10 2.87
C MET A 182 -3.97 11.27 2.74
N MET A 183 -2.75 11.08 3.23
CA MET A 183 -1.69 12.09 3.12
C MET A 183 -1.32 12.41 1.67
N HIS A 184 -1.69 11.58 0.69
CA HIS A 184 -1.51 11.87 -0.73
C HIS A 184 -2.17 13.19 -1.16
N LEU A 185 -3.24 13.61 -0.48
CA LEU A 185 -3.93 14.89 -0.76
C LEU A 185 -3.07 16.13 -0.46
N LEU A 186 -2.07 15.99 0.42
CA LEU A 186 -1.11 17.02 0.79
C LEU A 186 0.20 16.91 0.01
N GLY A 187 0.37 15.83 -0.77
CA GLY A 187 1.57 15.56 -1.55
C GLY A 187 1.68 16.49 -2.76
N ARG A 188 2.91 16.61 -3.26
CA ARG A 188 3.24 17.36 -4.48
C ARG A 188 4.14 16.52 -5.36
N LEU A 189 3.92 16.57 -6.66
CA LEU A 189 4.85 16.05 -7.66
C LEU A 189 5.79 17.19 -8.03
N ASP A 190 6.93 17.24 -7.36
CA ASP A 190 7.95 18.25 -7.61
C ASP A 190 9.08 17.60 -8.41
N THR A 191 9.16 18.00 -9.67
CA THR A 191 10.10 17.45 -10.66
C THR A 191 11.55 17.69 -10.27
N ASP A 192 11.83 18.82 -9.69
CA ASP A 192 13.20 19.27 -9.42
C ASP A 192 13.74 18.68 -8.13
N ALA A 193 12.85 18.43 -7.16
CA ALA A 193 13.23 17.88 -5.86
C ALA A 193 13.64 16.40 -5.89
N TYR A 194 13.08 15.60 -6.80
CA TYR A 194 13.32 14.15 -6.89
C TYR A 194 14.18 13.73 -8.09
N GLY A 195 14.72 14.70 -8.83
CA GLY A 195 15.70 14.49 -9.90
C GLY A 195 17.14 14.35 -9.42
N GLU A 196 18.08 14.24 -10.36
CA GLU A 196 19.51 14.25 -10.07
C GLU A 196 19.91 15.60 -9.45
N GLY A 197 20.47 15.57 -8.24
CA GLY A 197 20.90 16.77 -7.51
C GLY A 197 19.84 17.42 -6.60
N GLY A 198 18.61 16.88 -6.56
CA GLY A 198 17.50 17.46 -5.80
C GLY A 198 17.55 17.28 -4.27
N THR A 199 18.61 16.66 -3.71
CA THR A 199 18.74 16.41 -2.26
C THR A 199 18.73 17.69 -1.41
N ASP A 200 19.24 18.80 -1.92
CA ASP A 200 19.27 20.07 -1.19
C ASP A 200 17.87 20.66 -1.01
N ALA A 201 17.03 20.61 -2.05
CA ALA A 201 15.63 21.01 -1.97
C ALA A 201 14.83 20.13 -1.00
N LEU A 202 15.15 18.84 -0.92
CA LEU A 202 14.51 17.88 -0.02
C LEU A 202 14.99 18.02 1.42
N SER A 203 16.19 18.53 1.68
CA SER A 203 16.72 18.75 3.03
C SER A 203 15.87 19.74 3.83
N MET A 204 15.25 20.71 3.16
CA MET A 204 14.36 21.69 3.76
C MET A 204 12.93 21.17 3.99
N ARG A 205 12.59 19.98 3.51
CA ARG A 205 11.25 19.38 3.66
C ARG A 205 11.21 18.49 4.89
N ASP A 206 10.14 18.62 5.67
CA ASP A 206 9.82 17.69 6.76
C ASP A 206 9.62 16.25 6.21
N GLY A 207 9.96 15.25 7.02
CA GLY A 207 9.72 13.85 6.72
C GLY A 207 8.28 13.53 6.38
N LEU A 208 7.31 14.21 7.01
CA LEU A 208 5.89 14.08 6.72
C LEU A 208 5.52 14.59 5.32
N VAL A 209 6.12 15.71 4.89
CA VAL A 209 5.91 16.27 3.53
C VAL A 209 6.46 15.28 2.49
N ARG A 210 7.71 14.82 2.66
CA ARG A 210 8.31 13.80 1.76
C ARG A 210 7.47 12.52 1.72
N TYR A 211 6.96 12.06 2.85
CA TYR A 211 6.04 10.92 2.91
C TYR A 211 4.76 11.18 2.10
N SER A 212 4.15 12.36 2.27
CA SER A 212 2.93 12.74 1.54
C SER A 212 3.15 12.73 0.03
N ASP A 213 4.30 13.25 -0.43
CA ASP A 213 4.70 13.22 -1.83
C ASP A 213 4.80 11.76 -2.35
N THR A 214 5.44 10.87 -1.59
CA THR A 214 5.53 9.45 -1.99
C THR A 214 4.18 8.75 -2.04
N LYS A 215 3.24 9.13 -1.14
CA LYS A 215 1.89 8.56 -1.17
C LYS A 215 1.05 9.09 -2.33
N LEU A 216 1.29 10.32 -2.77
CA LEU A 216 0.74 10.83 -4.03
C LEU A 216 1.34 10.07 -5.23
N MET A 217 2.67 9.88 -5.26
CA MET A 217 3.32 9.11 -6.33
C MET A 217 2.75 7.69 -6.45
N ASN A 218 2.40 7.04 -5.34
CA ASN A 218 1.78 5.72 -5.35
C ASN A 218 0.39 5.72 -6.01
N VAL A 219 -0.42 6.78 -5.82
CA VAL A 219 -1.73 6.93 -6.48
C VAL A 219 -1.55 7.18 -7.98
N VAL A 220 -0.66 8.13 -8.33
CA VAL A 220 -0.37 8.49 -9.73
C VAL A 220 0.20 7.28 -10.49
N PHE A 221 1.13 6.55 -9.87
CA PHE A 221 1.69 5.33 -10.43
C PHE A 221 0.63 4.26 -10.71
N ALA A 222 -0.24 3.97 -9.74
CA ALA A 222 -1.29 2.98 -9.93
C ALA A 222 -2.25 3.34 -11.06
N THR A 223 -2.56 4.63 -11.21
CA THR A 223 -3.41 5.14 -12.30
C THR A 223 -2.71 5.02 -13.66
N GLU A 224 -1.44 5.42 -13.76
CA GLU A 224 -0.68 5.30 -15.00
C GLU A 224 -0.48 3.84 -15.39
N LEU A 225 -0.15 2.98 -14.41
CA LEU A 225 0.03 1.55 -14.64
C LEU A 225 -1.27 0.92 -15.15
N SER A 226 -2.44 1.31 -14.62
CA SER A 226 -3.73 0.81 -15.06
C SER A 226 -4.01 1.16 -16.54
N ALA A 227 -3.66 2.39 -16.94
CA ALA A 227 -3.82 2.83 -18.32
C ALA A 227 -2.92 2.01 -19.27
N ARG A 228 -1.65 1.81 -18.87
CA ARG A 228 -0.66 1.01 -19.65
C ARG A 228 -0.99 -0.47 -19.71
N LEU A 229 -1.74 -1.02 -18.75
CA LEU A 229 -2.11 -2.45 -18.68
C LEU A 229 -3.51 -2.75 -19.21
N LYS A 230 -4.17 -1.77 -19.82
CA LYS A 230 -5.52 -1.95 -20.37
C LYS A 230 -5.54 -3.11 -21.37
N GLY A 231 -6.48 -4.05 -21.18
CA GLY A 231 -6.65 -5.21 -22.06
C GLY A 231 -5.69 -6.39 -21.78
N THR A 232 -4.74 -6.26 -20.84
CA THR A 232 -3.78 -7.34 -20.53
C THR A 232 -4.28 -8.36 -19.51
N GLY A 233 -5.42 -8.10 -18.84
CA GLY A 233 -5.90 -8.90 -17.70
C GLY A 233 -5.17 -8.64 -16.39
N VAL A 234 -4.28 -7.63 -16.33
CA VAL A 234 -3.64 -7.15 -15.11
C VAL A 234 -4.30 -5.86 -14.66
N VAL A 235 -4.74 -5.78 -13.42
CA VAL A 235 -5.36 -4.60 -12.82
C VAL A 235 -4.40 -3.91 -11.87
N SER A 236 -4.39 -2.58 -11.89
CA SER A 236 -3.65 -1.75 -10.95
C SER A 236 -4.59 -0.85 -10.17
N VAL A 237 -4.45 -0.83 -8.85
CA VAL A 237 -5.30 -0.08 -7.93
C VAL A 237 -4.48 0.52 -6.79
N SER A 238 -4.84 1.69 -6.32
CA SER A 238 -4.28 2.26 -5.10
C SER A 238 -5.29 2.21 -3.96
N VAL A 239 -4.81 1.98 -2.73
CA VAL A 239 -5.67 1.81 -1.55
C VAL A 239 -5.24 2.70 -0.39
N HIS A 240 -6.19 3.10 0.44
CA HIS A 240 -5.97 3.77 1.72
C HIS A 240 -6.46 2.87 2.86
N PRO A 241 -5.57 2.55 3.83
CA PRO A 241 -5.91 1.64 4.93
C PRO A 241 -6.73 2.28 6.07
N GLY A 242 -7.14 3.54 5.92
CA GLY A 242 -7.70 4.32 7.02
C GLY A 242 -6.61 4.90 7.94
N TYR A 243 -7.03 5.54 9.02
CA TYR A 243 -6.11 6.00 10.07
C TYR A 243 -5.79 4.83 10.99
N VAL A 244 -4.66 4.19 10.76
CA VAL A 244 -4.23 2.98 11.49
C VAL A 244 -3.22 3.34 12.56
N ILE A 245 -3.33 2.70 13.73
CA ILE A 245 -2.32 2.78 14.78
C ILE A 245 -1.01 2.23 14.22
N SER A 246 -0.08 3.13 13.93
CA SER A 246 1.25 2.80 13.43
C SER A 246 2.30 3.46 14.32
N ASN A 247 3.56 3.07 14.15
CA ASN A 247 4.68 3.68 14.86
C ASN A 247 4.98 5.14 14.41
N LEU A 248 4.12 5.73 13.59
CA LEU A 248 4.26 7.11 13.10
C LEU A 248 4.32 8.13 14.25
N ASP A 249 3.57 7.88 15.34
CA ASP A 249 3.46 8.81 16.46
C ASP A 249 4.71 8.84 17.36
N GLN A 250 5.67 7.95 17.13
CA GLN A 250 6.91 7.92 17.93
C GLN A 250 7.73 9.19 17.78
N HIS A 251 7.48 9.96 16.72
CA HIS A 251 8.21 11.16 16.36
C HIS A 251 7.57 12.47 16.81
N LEU A 252 6.42 12.39 17.52
CA LEU A 252 5.74 13.58 18.04
C LEU A 252 6.41 14.08 19.35
N PRO A 253 6.43 15.41 19.58
CA PRO A 253 6.87 15.99 20.85
C PRO A 253 6.10 15.42 22.03
N PRO A 254 6.75 15.21 23.22
CA PRO A 254 6.12 14.55 24.38
C PRO A 254 4.81 15.21 24.83
N ALA A 255 4.72 16.54 24.78
CA ALA A 255 3.53 17.28 25.18
C ALA A 255 2.31 17.01 24.30
N ILE A 256 2.54 16.78 23.00
CA ILE A 256 1.49 16.48 22.02
C ILE A 256 1.19 14.99 21.97
N LYS A 257 2.20 14.16 22.29
CA LYS A 257 2.11 12.71 22.21
C LYS A 257 1.00 12.11 23.08
N SER A 258 0.81 12.62 24.30
CA SER A 258 -0.23 12.11 25.21
C SER A 258 -1.63 12.39 24.68
N MET A 259 -1.87 13.60 24.16
CA MET A 259 -3.16 13.99 23.57
C MET A 259 -3.39 13.29 22.22
N ALA A 260 -2.36 13.20 21.39
CA ALA A 260 -2.40 12.44 20.16
C ALA A 260 -2.65 10.94 20.41
N THR A 261 -2.06 10.37 21.47
CA THR A 261 -2.29 8.97 21.86
C THR A 261 -3.73 8.74 22.32
N LEU A 262 -4.29 9.66 23.10
CA LEU A 262 -5.69 9.57 23.53
C LEU A 262 -6.63 9.67 22.32
N PHE A 263 -6.43 10.66 21.45
CA PHE A 263 -7.21 10.84 20.22
C PHE A 263 -7.06 9.63 19.29
N ARG A 264 -5.84 9.14 19.12
CA ARG A 264 -5.53 7.94 18.32
C ARG A 264 -6.33 6.73 18.80
N ASN A 265 -6.32 6.44 20.10
CA ASN A 265 -7.04 5.29 20.66
C ASN A 265 -8.57 5.42 20.49
N MET A 266 -9.07 6.63 20.29
CA MET A 266 -10.49 6.89 20.06
C MET A 266 -10.90 6.73 18.59
N VAL A 267 -10.02 7.07 17.64
CA VAL A 267 -10.38 7.19 16.21
C VAL A 267 -9.56 6.31 15.26
N ALA A 268 -8.45 5.72 15.72
CA ALA A 268 -7.60 4.91 14.86
C ALA A 268 -8.11 3.46 14.76
N ARG A 269 -7.93 2.88 13.58
CA ARG A 269 -8.15 1.47 13.29
C ARG A 269 -7.00 0.61 13.81
N SER A 270 -7.29 -0.62 14.15
CA SER A 270 -6.28 -1.66 14.32
C SER A 270 -5.57 -1.97 12.99
N THR A 271 -4.40 -2.60 13.03
CA THR A 271 -3.71 -3.09 11.82
C THR A 271 -4.55 -4.10 11.05
N LYS A 272 -5.35 -4.90 11.76
CA LYS A 272 -6.28 -5.86 11.18
C LYS A 272 -7.38 -5.17 10.36
N GLU A 273 -7.98 -4.12 10.89
CA GLU A 273 -8.98 -3.32 10.18
C GLU A 273 -8.35 -2.56 9.01
N GLY A 274 -7.15 -2.00 9.20
CA GLY A 274 -6.42 -1.31 8.13
C GLY A 274 -5.99 -2.21 6.98
N ALA A 275 -5.84 -3.52 7.21
CA ALA A 275 -5.53 -4.47 6.15
C ALA A 275 -6.71 -4.76 5.22
N MET A 276 -7.96 -4.46 5.66
CA MET A 276 -9.17 -4.83 4.93
C MET A 276 -9.21 -4.27 3.51
N THR A 277 -8.87 -3.00 3.30
CA THR A 277 -8.81 -2.40 1.95
C THR A 277 -7.84 -3.10 1.03
N SER A 278 -6.65 -3.47 1.54
CA SER A 278 -5.65 -4.22 0.78
C SER A 278 -6.14 -5.65 0.44
N ILE A 279 -6.80 -6.31 1.40
CA ILE A 279 -7.35 -7.67 1.21
C ILE A 279 -8.43 -7.64 0.14
N ILE A 280 -9.40 -6.72 0.25
CA ILE A 280 -10.50 -6.58 -0.71
C ILE A 280 -9.97 -6.24 -2.10
N ALA A 281 -9.07 -5.26 -2.22
CA ALA A 281 -8.43 -4.93 -3.48
C ALA A 281 -7.70 -6.13 -4.11
N THR A 282 -7.19 -7.04 -3.28
CA THR A 282 -6.49 -8.25 -3.73
C THR A 282 -7.45 -9.37 -4.15
N THR A 283 -8.63 -9.48 -3.55
CA THR A 283 -9.47 -10.68 -3.67
C THR A 283 -10.85 -10.46 -4.27
N HIS A 284 -11.39 -9.23 -4.29
CA HIS A 284 -12.75 -8.97 -4.76
C HIS A 284 -12.97 -9.51 -6.19
N PRO A 285 -14.10 -10.21 -6.46
CA PRO A 285 -14.37 -10.81 -7.76
C PRO A 285 -14.49 -9.79 -8.90
N ASP A 286 -15.10 -8.62 -8.66
CA ASP A 286 -15.29 -7.57 -9.67
C ASP A 286 -14.05 -6.69 -9.83
N TRP A 287 -12.92 -7.31 -9.99
CA TRP A 287 -11.61 -6.67 -10.03
C TRP A 287 -11.44 -5.68 -11.20
N GLU A 288 -12.11 -5.91 -12.34
CA GLU A 288 -12.03 -5.01 -13.49
C GLU A 288 -12.60 -3.63 -13.18
N THR A 289 -13.66 -3.57 -12.36
CA THR A 289 -14.29 -2.30 -11.96
C THR A 289 -13.40 -1.42 -11.10
N MET A 290 -12.37 -2.01 -10.46
CA MET A 290 -11.44 -1.29 -9.60
C MET A 290 -10.24 -0.71 -10.36
N ASN A 291 -10.03 -1.09 -11.62
CA ASN A 291 -8.83 -0.70 -12.37
C ASN A 291 -8.64 0.82 -12.42
N GLY A 292 -7.47 1.30 -12.01
CA GLY A 292 -7.13 2.71 -11.97
C GLY A 292 -7.79 3.51 -10.84
N ARG A 293 -8.57 2.88 -9.95
CA ARG A 293 -9.25 3.57 -8.85
C ARG A 293 -8.36 3.72 -7.62
N TYR A 294 -8.74 4.68 -6.80
CA TYR A 294 -8.27 4.84 -5.43
C TYR A 294 -9.37 4.37 -4.49
N LEU A 295 -9.11 3.32 -3.72
CA LEU A 295 -10.06 2.73 -2.78
C LEU A 295 -9.75 3.21 -1.37
N ALA A 296 -10.71 3.87 -0.76
CA ALA A 296 -10.72 4.19 0.66
C ALA A 296 -11.83 3.39 1.36
N ASP A 297 -11.88 3.47 2.68
CA ASP A 297 -12.81 2.70 3.51
C ASP A 297 -14.27 2.72 3.02
N ASP A 298 -14.75 3.89 2.56
CA ASP A 298 -16.14 4.06 2.11
C ASP A 298 -16.41 3.35 0.78
N CYS A 299 -15.46 3.36 -0.16
CA CYS A 299 -15.57 2.61 -1.43
C CYS A 299 -15.60 1.10 -1.20
N VAL A 300 -14.89 0.64 -0.19
CA VAL A 300 -14.87 -0.76 0.22
C VAL A 300 -16.22 -1.20 0.76
N MET A 301 -16.89 -0.34 1.52
CA MET A 301 -18.24 -0.57 2.03
C MET A 301 -19.26 -0.68 0.89
N GLU A 302 -19.20 0.21 -0.10
CA GLU A 302 -20.07 0.16 -1.29
C GLU A 302 -19.89 -1.15 -2.09
N LEU A 303 -18.66 -1.60 -2.26
CA LEU A 303 -18.35 -2.84 -2.98
C LEU A 303 -18.83 -4.10 -2.22
N CYS A 304 -18.77 -4.09 -0.89
CA CYS A 304 -19.12 -5.27 -0.08
C CYS A 304 -20.61 -5.35 0.28
N GLU A 305 -21.30 -4.23 0.44
CA GLU A 305 -22.66 -4.19 0.97
C GLU A 305 -23.73 -3.80 -0.07
N GLY A 306 -23.34 -3.38 -1.28
CA GLY A 306 -24.26 -2.93 -2.32
C GLY A 306 -25.09 -1.71 -1.89
N ALA A 307 -24.75 -1.07 -0.80
CA ALA A 307 -25.52 0.00 -0.18
C ALA A 307 -24.79 1.33 -0.35
N ALA A 308 -25.42 2.22 -1.10
CA ALA A 308 -25.07 3.65 -1.11
C ALA A 308 -25.33 4.25 0.28
N ARG A 309 -24.44 4.05 1.25
CA ARG A 309 -24.43 4.86 2.45
C ARG A 309 -23.82 6.21 2.07
N GLY A 310 -24.64 7.27 2.08
CA GLY A 310 -24.22 8.66 1.85
C GLY A 310 -23.23 9.14 2.91
N GLY A 311 -22.06 8.48 2.96
CA GLY A 311 -20.94 8.82 3.82
C GLY A 311 -20.09 9.93 3.19
N TRP A 312 -19.32 10.62 4.00
CA TRP A 312 -18.51 11.76 3.65
C TRP A 312 -17.54 11.45 2.51
N LYS A 313 -17.90 11.81 1.27
CA LYS A 313 -17.11 11.59 0.03
C LYS A 313 -15.74 12.27 0.02
N MET A 314 -15.36 12.97 1.10
CA MET A 314 -14.09 13.72 1.18
C MET A 314 -12.86 12.81 1.11
N TRP A 315 -12.93 11.60 1.65
CA TRP A 315 -11.83 10.63 1.70
C TRP A 315 -11.64 9.83 0.41
N GLN A 316 -12.65 9.85 -0.48
CA GLN A 316 -12.62 9.22 -1.80
C GLN A 316 -11.94 10.10 -2.85
N ARG A 317 -11.65 11.36 -2.51
CA ARG A 317 -11.01 12.28 -3.44
C ARG A 317 -9.60 11.81 -3.75
N ARG A 318 -9.37 11.52 -5.02
CA ARG A 318 -8.05 11.35 -5.59
C ARG A 318 -7.46 12.73 -5.89
N HIS A 319 -6.16 12.90 -5.68
CA HIS A 319 -5.46 14.14 -6.03
C HIS A 319 -5.49 14.35 -7.54
N SER A 320 -5.71 15.58 -8.00
CA SER A 320 -5.84 15.94 -9.42
C SER A 320 -4.64 15.55 -10.28
N ALA A 321 -3.44 15.45 -9.70
CA ALA A 321 -2.25 14.96 -10.38
C ALA A 321 -2.42 13.55 -10.98
N ALA A 322 -3.28 12.71 -10.38
CA ALA A 322 -3.56 11.39 -10.91
C ALA A 322 -4.51 11.41 -12.13
N ASP A 323 -5.17 12.54 -12.39
CA ASP A 323 -6.01 12.76 -13.56
C ASP A 323 -5.30 13.54 -14.66
N ASP A 324 -4.10 14.07 -14.37
CA ASP A 324 -3.26 14.84 -15.30
C ASP A 324 -2.28 13.91 -16.02
N ASP A 325 -2.49 13.71 -17.32
CA ASP A 325 -1.66 12.85 -18.17
C ASP A 325 -0.19 13.28 -18.18
N SER A 326 0.09 14.58 -18.17
CA SER A 326 1.44 15.11 -18.22
C SER A 326 2.21 14.78 -16.95
N GLN A 327 1.56 14.90 -15.78
CA GLN A 327 2.16 14.56 -14.49
C GLN A 327 2.36 13.05 -14.33
N ARG A 328 1.42 12.22 -14.83
CA ARG A 328 1.56 10.77 -14.81
C ARG A 328 2.73 10.31 -15.67
N GLN A 329 2.82 10.81 -16.89
CA GLN A 329 3.92 10.49 -17.81
C GLN A 329 5.26 10.98 -17.29
N TRP A 330 5.29 12.19 -16.72
CA TRP A 330 6.51 12.72 -16.11
C TRP A 330 7.01 11.80 -14.97
N LEU A 331 6.14 11.43 -14.03
CA LEU A 331 6.51 10.56 -12.91
C LEU A 331 7.04 9.21 -13.42
N TRP A 332 6.35 8.62 -14.40
CA TRP A 332 6.76 7.36 -15.02
C TRP A 332 8.14 7.45 -15.65
N ASN A 333 8.36 8.45 -16.49
CA ASN A 333 9.62 8.63 -17.21
C ASN A 333 10.79 8.91 -16.26
N THR A 334 10.56 9.74 -15.22
CA THR A 334 11.55 10.02 -14.18
C THR A 334 11.91 8.73 -13.41
N ALA A 335 10.93 7.96 -12.98
CA ALA A 335 11.16 6.70 -12.27
C ALA A 335 11.88 5.66 -13.17
N ALA A 336 11.51 5.56 -14.44
CA ALA A 336 12.18 4.67 -15.40
C ALA A 336 13.65 5.05 -15.60
N ARG A 337 13.96 6.35 -15.72
CA ARG A 337 15.33 6.86 -15.84
C ARG A 337 16.14 6.57 -14.59
N LEU A 338 15.64 6.91 -13.41
CA LEU A 338 16.32 6.71 -12.13
C LEU A 338 16.56 5.24 -11.80
N THR A 339 15.73 4.34 -12.31
CA THR A 339 15.88 2.89 -12.12
C THR A 339 16.66 2.22 -13.23
N ASN A 340 17.21 2.95 -14.21
CA ASN A 340 17.84 2.36 -15.39
C ASN A 340 16.99 1.23 -16.02
N LEU A 341 15.69 1.40 -16.01
CA LEU A 341 14.78 0.61 -16.83
C LEU A 341 15.01 1.06 -18.27
N THR A 342 15.85 0.32 -18.99
CA THR A 342 16.23 0.65 -20.37
C THR A 342 14.98 0.79 -21.23
N ILE A 343 14.93 1.83 -22.06
CA ILE A 343 13.91 2.05 -23.10
C ILE A 343 13.71 0.80 -24.01
N HIS A 344 14.67 -0.13 -24.03
CA HIS A 344 14.52 -1.46 -24.65
C HIS A 344 13.53 -2.38 -23.92
N CYS A 345 13.36 -2.26 -22.61
CA CYS A 345 12.21 -2.86 -21.92
C CYS A 345 10.93 -2.06 -22.19
N MET A 346 11.03 -0.78 -22.56
CA MET A 346 9.89 0.04 -22.97
C MET A 346 9.54 -0.23 -24.46
N ALA A 347 10.49 -0.45 -25.35
CA ALA A 347 10.24 -0.87 -26.74
C ALA A 347 9.83 -2.35 -26.84
N ALA A 348 10.39 -3.24 -26.02
CA ALA A 348 9.86 -4.59 -25.82
C ALA A 348 8.58 -4.59 -24.99
N ALA A 349 8.34 -3.59 -24.14
CA ALA A 349 7.05 -3.30 -23.56
C ALA A 349 6.11 -2.69 -24.61
N GLN A 350 6.54 -1.84 -25.53
CA GLN A 350 5.73 -1.36 -26.64
C GLN A 350 5.37 -2.52 -27.59
N ALA A 351 6.31 -3.40 -27.92
CA ALA A 351 6.05 -4.65 -28.66
C ALA A 351 5.35 -5.75 -27.84
N VAL A 352 5.22 -5.55 -26.54
CA VAL A 352 4.41 -6.31 -25.59
C VAL A 352 3.11 -5.55 -25.25
N TRP A 353 2.99 -4.27 -25.71
CA TRP A 353 1.81 -3.39 -25.60
C TRP A 353 0.95 -3.44 -26.88
N ASP A 354 1.52 -3.84 -28.05
CA ASP A 354 0.86 -4.20 -29.32
C ASP A 354 0.66 -5.73 -29.42
#